data_1b589a0bf29813b8b737dada386751b5
#
_entry.id   1b589a0bf29813b8b737dada386751b5
#
_cell.length_a   1.000
_cell.length_b   1.000
_cell.length_c   1.000
_cell.angle_alpha   90.00
_cell.angle_beta   90.00
_cell.angle_gamma   90.00
#
_symmetry.space_group_name_H-M   'P 1'
#
loop_
_entity.id
_entity.type
_entity.pdbx_description
1 polymer ?
#
loop_
_entity_poly.entity_id
_entity_poly.type
_entity_poly.pdbx_seq_one_letter_code
_entity_poly.pdbx_strand_id
1 'polypeptide(L)'
;YDNNNGRIDFNGNLEGISKFKFSKIDNFKYIEPELVFEKNNLLFFDNNGSILKFNQKSRLLWKKNYYTKIEKKLKPILFFANNKKHLIVVDNTSKYYSLDIESGELLWSQNNSSPFNSQVKIYKENFFVIDYENILRCYSIKDGKEIWSIETEKSFIRTQKKLSLVVIDGQIIFNNSIGDIGAVNIDSGNLIWQTPTQSSAIYEDAFLLKTSDLIADNDVVLFSNNKNEFFSLDIRTGNINWKQKINSTLRSTLVDNLIFSVSMEGFLIITEKRSGAIIRATDIFKVFKPKQRSKIKPIGFILGSKNIYLTTSHGRLITIAVKNGEVLSIQKIDNSKISRPFTLKQNIYIVRDNGIIKLN
;
A
#
# COMPACT_ATOMS: atom_id res chain seq x y z
N TYR A 1 1.37 -8.00 6.22
CA TYR A 1 2.38 -8.85 5.58
C TYR A 1 3.63 -8.03 5.33
N ASP A 2 4.77 -8.44 5.86
CA ASP A 2 6.02 -7.68 5.78
C ASP A 2 6.58 -7.65 4.36
N ASN A 3 6.33 -8.70 3.58
CA ASN A 3 6.70 -8.84 2.17
C ASN A 3 5.68 -8.26 1.18
N ASN A 4 4.64 -7.62 1.64
CA ASN A 4 3.54 -7.03 0.86
C ASN A 4 2.76 -8.00 -0.05
N ASN A 5 2.99 -9.29 -0.04
CA ASN A 5 2.23 -10.23 -0.88
C ASN A 5 0.78 -10.36 -0.42
N GLY A 6 -0.17 -10.13 -1.33
CA GLY A 6 -1.59 -10.00 -1.05
C GLY A 6 -2.44 -11.26 -1.27
N ARG A 7 -1.83 -12.46 -1.29
CA ARG A 7 -2.59 -13.72 -1.34
C ARG A 7 -3.33 -13.94 -0.02
N ILE A 8 -4.61 -14.32 -0.10
CA ILE A 8 -5.47 -14.57 1.05
C ILE A 8 -6.33 -15.80 0.82
N ASP A 9 -6.65 -16.49 1.90
CA ASP A 9 -7.65 -17.54 1.88
C ASP A 9 -9.04 -16.94 2.14
N PHE A 10 -9.64 -16.34 1.10
CA PHE A 10 -10.95 -15.71 1.15
C PHE A 10 -11.92 -16.40 0.17
N ASN A 11 -13.10 -16.71 0.66
CA ASN A 11 -14.16 -17.36 -0.13
C ASN A 11 -15.58 -16.88 0.28
N GLY A 12 -15.69 -15.63 0.74
CA GLY A 12 -16.97 -15.03 1.19
C GLY A 12 -17.93 -14.70 0.04
N ASN A 13 -19.21 -14.66 0.35
CA ASN A 13 -20.29 -14.40 -0.62
C ASN A 13 -20.56 -12.93 -0.91
N LEU A 14 -19.98 -11.98 -0.15
CA LEU A 14 -20.15 -10.51 -0.28
C LEU A 14 -21.61 -10.01 -0.06
N GLU A 15 -22.42 -10.74 0.68
CA GLU A 15 -23.85 -10.44 0.84
C GLU A 15 -24.15 -9.51 2.03
N GLY A 16 -23.40 -9.66 3.11
CA GLY A 16 -23.60 -8.85 4.31
C GLY A 16 -22.87 -7.50 4.22
N ILE A 17 -23.56 -6.40 4.57
CA ILE A 17 -22.95 -5.05 4.55
C ILE A 17 -22.99 -4.42 5.94
N SER A 18 -21.81 -4.12 6.49
CA SER A 18 -21.66 -3.29 7.70
C SER A 18 -20.89 -2.00 7.38
N LYS A 19 -21.22 -0.90 8.07
CA LYS A 19 -20.62 0.42 7.82
C LYS A 19 -19.99 0.98 9.08
N PHE A 20 -18.73 1.39 8.97
CA PHE A 20 -17.99 2.13 10.01
C PHE A 20 -17.90 3.59 9.57
N LYS A 21 -18.40 4.51 10.40
CA LYS A 21 -18.52 5.92 10.02
C LYS A 21 -17.42 6.78 10.68
N PHE A 22 -16.88 7.72 9.93
CA PHE A 22 -15.97 8.76 10.40
C PHE A 22 -16.18 10.07 9.62
N SER A 23 -15.54 11.15 10.07
CA SER A 23 -15.62 12.45 9.39
C SER A 23 -15.00 12.38 8.00
N LYS A 24 -15.67 12.94 7.01
CA LYS A 24 -15.27 12.91 5.60
C LYS A 24 -13.83 13.42 5.42
N ILE A 25 -13.03 12.65 4.68
CA ILE A 25 -11.67 13.00 4.28
C ILE A 25 -11.74 13.78 2.95
N ASP A 26 -11.42 15.07 2.97
CA ASP A 26 -11.61 15.97 1.82
C ASP A 26 -10.75 15.56 0.61
N ASN A 27 -9.52 15.16 0.84
CA ASN A 27 -8.55 14.81 -0.19
C ASN A 27 -8.50 13.31 -0.52
N PHE A 28 -9.54 12.55 -0.18
CA PHE A 28 -9.58 11.10 -0.33
C PHE A 28 -9.21 10.60 -1.73
N LYS A 29 -9.57 11.32 -2.79
CA LYS A 29 -9.25 10.94 -4.17
C LYS A 29 -7.75 10.91 -4.48
N TYR A 30 -6.92 11.62 -3.69
CA TYR A 30 -5.47 11.72 -3.89
C TYR A 30 -4.67 10.79 -2.97
N ILE A 31 -5.28 10.22 -1.95
CA ILE A 31 -4.60 9.35 -1.01
C ILE A 31 -4.82 7.86 -1.34
N GLU A 32 -3.88 7.03 -0.93
CA GLU A 32 -4.00 5.57 -0.90
C GLU A 32 -4.07 5.13 0.57
N PRO A 33 -5.28 5.14 1.16
CA PRO A 33 -5.43 4.85 2.57
C PRO A 33 -5.08 3.39 2.85
N GLU A 34 -4.47 3.16 4.01
CA GLU A 34 -4.26 1.82 4.55
C GLU A 34 -5.15 1.59 5.76
N LEU A 35 -5.72 0.40 5.83
CA LEU A 35 -6.51 -0.06 6.95
C LEU A 35 -5.65 -0.99 7.80
N VAL A 36 -5.62 -0.73 9.09
CA VAL A 36 -4.84 -1.52 10.04
C VAL A 36 -5.76 -2.39 10.88
N PHE A 37 -5.35 -3.62 11.08
CA PHE A 37 -6.07 -4.57 11.90
C PHE A 37 -5.24 -4.93 13.15
N GLU A 38 -5.92 -4.94 14.29
CA GLU A 38 -5.40 -5.44 15.55
C GLU A 38 -6.37 -6.49 16.09
N LYS A 39 -5.95 -7.78 16.14
CA LYS A 39 -6.83 -8.92 16.46
C LYS A 39 -8.07 -8.92 15.55
N ASN A 40 -9.23 -8.56 16.12
CA ASN A 40 -10.52 -8.48 15.42
C ASN A 40 -11.02 -7.04 15.24
N ASN A 41 -10.21 -6.06 15.61
CA ASN A 41 -10.54 -4.65 15.53
C ASN A 41 -9.88 -4.03 14.31
N LEU A 42 -10.41 -2.91 13.86
CA LEU A 42 -9.81 -2.11 12.80
C LEU A 42 -9.51 -0.70 13.29
N LEU A 43 -8.40 -0.16 12.78
CA LEU A 43 -7.97 1.20 13.07
C LEU A 43 -7.90 1.99 11.78
N PHE A 44 -8.37 3.23 11.84
CA PHE A 44 -8.32 4.18 10.75
C PHE A 44 -8.28 5.61 11.29
N PHE A 45 -8.20 6.62 10.42
CA PHE A 45 -8.14 8.02 10.79
C PHE A 45 -9.23 8.85 10.11
N ASP A 46 -9.54 10.03 10.68
CA ASP A 46 -10.46 10.99 10.10
C ASP A 46 -9.74 12.23 9.53
N ASN A 47 -10.50 13.14 8.92
CA ASN A 47 -9.97 14.35 8.27
C ASN A 47 -9.17 15.30 9.18
N ASN A 48 -9.32 15.17 10.49
CA ASN A 48 -8.62 15.98 11.49
C ASN A 48 -7.43 15.25 12.14
N GLY A 49 -7.08 14.06 11.60
CA GLY A 49 -6.04 13.22 12.16
C GLY A 49 -6.43 12.51 13.46
N SER A 50 -7.74 12.40 13.77
CA SER A 50 -8.16 11.54 14.88
C SER A 50 -8.02 10.08 14.47
N ILE A 51 -7.49 9.27 15.35
CA ILE A 51 -7.43 7.81 15.18
C ILE A 51 -8.66 7.19 15.82
N LEU A 52 -9.28 6.27 15.11
CA LEU A 52 -10.50 5.58 15.52
C LEU A 52 -10.25 4.07 15.53
N LYS A 53 -10.57 3.41 16.62
CA LYS A 53 -10.58 1.95 16.76
C LYS A 53 -12.00 1.45 16.82
N PHE A 54 -12.34 0.52 15.94
CA PHE A 54 -13.67 -0.09 15.87
C PHE A 54 -13.57 -1.59 16.07
N ASN A 55 -14.60 -2.17 16.68
CA ASN A 55 -14.77 -3.63 16.70
C ASN A 55 -15.45 -4.14 15.42
N GLN A 56 -15.55 -5.46 15.26
CA GLN A 56 -16.18 -6.09 14.08
C GLN A 56 -17.66 -5.76 13.87
N LYS A 57 -18.36 -5.32 14.93
CA LYS A 57 -19.79 -4.91 14.91
C LYS A 57 -19.95 -3.41 14.61
N SER A 58 -18.92 -2.75 14.05
CA SER A 58 -18.89 -1.32 13.72
C SER A 58 -19.02 -0.37 14.93
N ARG A 59 -18.87 -0.86 16.17
CA ARG A 59 -18.90 -0.03 17.37
C ARG A 59 -17.54 0.62 17.54
N LEU A 60 -17.52 1.94 17.73
CA LEU A 60 -16.34 2.69 18.12
C LEU A 60 -15.91 2.29 19.54
N LEU A 61 -14.67 1.82 19.69
CA LEU A 61 -14.07 1.47 20.97
C LEU A 61 -13.42 2.69 21.61
N TRP A 62 -12.59 3.39 20.84
CA TRP A 62 -12.02 4.66 21.23
C TRP A 62 -11.74 5.56 20.03
N LYS A 63 -11.68 6.88 20.30
CA LYS A 63 -11.24 7.92 19.36
C LYS A 63 -10.26 8.83 20.08
N LYS A 64 -9.07 9.01 19.52
CA LYS A 64 -8.00 9.85 20.10
C LYS A 64 -7.47 10.81 19.04
N ASN A 65 -7.04 11.98 19.48
CA ASN A 65 -6.46 12.99 18.60
C ASN A 65 -5.35 13.73 19.33
N TYR A 66 -4.15 13.73 18.76
CA TYR A 66 -2.93 14.30 19.34
C TYR A 66 -2.41 15.51 18.56
N TYR A 67 -3.29 16.15 17.79
CA TYR A 67 -3.00 17.35 17.02
C TYR A 67 -3.58 18.59 17.71
N THR A 68 -2.83 19.69 17.69
CA THR A 68 -3.29 21.03 18.09
C THR A 68 -4.36 21.55 17.10
N LYS A 69 -5.02 22.64 17.45
CA LYS A 69 -6.01 23.29 16.56
C LYS A 69 -5.40 23.73 15.22
N ILE A 70 -4.13 24.11 15.20
CA ILE A 70 -3.42 24.54 14.00
C ILE A 70 -3.08 23.33 13.13
N GLU A 71 -2.49 22.28 13.69
CA GLU A 71 -2.14 21.06 12.98
C GLU A 71 -3.37 20.39 12.33
N LYS A 72 -4.53 20.38 13.00
CA LYS A 72 -5.79 19.86 12.44
C LYS A 72 -6.23 20.54 11.14
N LYS A 73 -5.91 21.83 10.98
CA LYS A 73 -6.20 22.58 9.74
C LYS A 73 -5.39 22.11 8.56
N LEU A 74 -4.22 21.49 8.81
CA LEU A 74 -3.36 20.89 7.78
C LEU A 74 -3.92 19.57 7.24
N LYS A 75 -4.96 19.00 7.88
CA LYS A 75 -5.62 17.75 7.49
C LYS A 75 -4.61 16.61 7.35
N PRO A 76 -3.94 16.22 8.44
CA PRO A 76 -2.85 15.25 8.39
C PRO A 76 -3.32 13.90 7.84
N ILE A 77 -2.49 13.33 6.98
CA ILE A 77 -2.65 11.99 6.42
C ILE A 77 -1.77 11.05 7.22
N LEU A 78 -2.37 10.04 7.83
CA LEU A 78 -1.68 9.15 8.74
C LEU A 78 -1.29 7.84 8.06
N PHE A 79 -0.08 7.37 8.36
CA PHE A 79 0.41 6.06 8.00
C PHE A 79 0.68 5.28 9.28
N PHE A 80 0.34 3.99 9.29
CA PHE A 80 0.32 3.17 10.48
C PHE A 80 1.14 1.90 10.32
N ALA A 81 1.76 1.49 11.42
CA ALA A 81 2.18 0.11 11.65
C ALA A 81 1.87 -0.27 13.11
N ASN A 82 1.62 -1.53 13.37
CA ASN A 82 1.36 -1.99 14.73
C ASN A 82 2.02 -3.33 15.03
N ASN A 83 2.34 -3.49 16.29
CA ASN A 83 2.65 -4.78 16.91
C ASN A 83 1.60 -5.10 17.99
N LYS A 84 1.88 -6.07 18.86
CA LYS A 84 0.94 -6.48 19.92
C LYS A 84 0.62 -5.36 20.95
N LYS A 85 1.49 -4.38 21.12
CA LYS A 85 1.41 -3.34 22.16
C LYS A 85 1.33 -1.93 21.59
N HIS A 86 2.08 -1.65 20.54
CA HIS A 86 2.27 -0.31 20.00
C HIS A 86 1.53 -0.12 18.69
N LEU A 87 0.89 1.04 18.53
CA LEU A 87 0.49 1.61 17.25
C LEU A 87 1.44 2.75 16.91
N ILE A 88 2.30 2.55 15.94
CA ILE A 88 3.17 3.59 15.40
C ILE A 88 2.39 4.37 14.35
N VAL A 89 2.44 5.68 14.48
CA VAL A 89 1.78 6.63 13.58
C VAL A 89 2.82 7.61 13.08
N VAL A 90 2.90 7.78 11.78
CA VAL A 90 3.69 8.85 11.13
C VAL A 90 2.79 9.60 10.18
N ASP A 91 3.09 10.86 9.87
CA ASP A 91 2.23 11.67 9.04
C ASP A 91 2.96 12.51 7.97
N ASN A 92 2.17 13.09 7.07
CA ASN A 92 2.65 13.97 6.02
C ASN A 92 2.95 15.41 6.51
N THR A 93 2.97 15.65 7.82
CA THR A 93 3.33 16.94 8.45
C THR A 93 4.58 16.86 9.32
N SER A 94 5.34 15.75 9.23
CA SER A 94 6.57 15.43 9.96
C SER A 94 6.40 14.90 11.39
N LYS A 95 5.17 14.76 11.88
CA LYS A 95 4.93 14.25 13.21
C LYS A 95 4.92 12.73 13.22
N TYR A 96 5.51 12.13 14.26
CA TYR A 96 5.41 10.70 14.50
C TYR A 96 5.30 10.41 15.99
N TYR A 97 4.57 9.35 16.34
CA TYR A 97 4.28 9.04 17.72
C TYR A 97 3.85 7.58 17.88
N SER A 98 3.93 7.10 19.12
CA SER A 98 3.46 5.78 19.50
C SER A 98 2.29 5.88 20.45
N LEU A 99 1.30 5.02 20.23
CA LEU A 99 0.18 4.83 21.14
C LEU A 99 0.20 3.41 21.70
N ASP A 100 -0.30 3.26 22.92
CA ASP A 100 -0.78 1.95 23.37
C ASP A 100 -1.97 1.52 22.50
N ILE A 101 -1.88 0.39 21.85
CA ILE A 101 -2.87 -0.02 20.84
C ILE A 101 -4.22 -0.38 21.45
N GLU A 102 -4.28 -0.78 22.71
CA GLU A 102 -5.54 -1.14 23.36
C GLU A 102 -6.30 0.09 23.86
N SER A 103 -5.64 0.98 24.57
CA SER A 103 -6.26 2.18 25.18
C SER A 103 -6.26 3.41 24.26
N GLY A 104 -5.37 3.44 23.25
CA GLY A 104 -5.12 4.60 22.42
C GLY A 104 -4.35 5.72 23.15
N GLU A 105 -3.81 5.50 24.35
CA GLU A 105 -3.04 6.51 25.09
C GLU A 105 -1.68 6.76 24.43
N LEU A 106 -1.24 8.03 24.46
CA LEU A 106 0.04 8.46 23.93
C LEU A 106 1.19 7.95 24.78
N LEU A 107 2.12 7.23 24.19
CA LEU A 107 3.34 6.76 24.85
C LEU A 107 4.48 7.76 24.68
N TRP A 108 4.68 8.24 23.47
CA TRP A 108 5.65 9.29 23.13
C TRP A 108 5.26 9.97 21.82
N SER A 109 5.77 11.20 21.57
CA SER A 109 5.57 11.96 20.34
C SER A 109 6.83 12.72 19.98
N GLN A 110 7.20 12.72 18.72
CA GLN A 110 8.40 13.36 18.16
C GLN A 110 8.04 14.07 16.82
N ASN A 111 8.97 14.89 16.32
CA ASN A 111 8.89 15.49 15.00
C ASN A 111 10.15 15.18 14.21
N ASN A 112 9.98 14.83 12.93
CA ASN A 112 11.06 14.70 11.97
C ASN A 112 11.38 16.05 11.31
N SER A 113 12.52 16.15 10.66
CA SER A 113 12.90 17.33 9.87
C SER A 113 12.10 17.47 8.57
N SER A 114 11.58 16.35 8.04
CA SER A 114 10.83 16.28 6.78
C SER A 114 9.55 15.45 6.94
N PRO A 115 8.48 15.76 6.20
CA PRO A 115 7.27 14.94 6.17
C PRO A 115 7.53 13.50 5.73
N PHE A 116 6.68 12.56 6.17
CA PHE A 116 6.76 11.17 5.74
C PHE A 116 5.89 10.89 4.52
N ASN A 117 6.33 10.00 3.62
CA ASN A 117 5.59 9.59 2.44
C ASN A 117 5.83 8.12 2.08
N SER A 118 5.77 7.24 3.04
CA SER A 118 5.96 5.81 2.79
C SER A 118 5.04 4.93 3.62
N GLN A 119 5.04 3.65 3.31
CA GLN A 119 4.60 2.63 4.25
C GLN A 119 5.47 2.69 5.51
N VAL A 120 4.92 2.25 6.63
CA VAL A 120 5.65 2.05 7.89
C VAL A 120 5.76 0.55 8.11
N LYS A 121 6.94 0.06 8.45
CA LYS A 121 7.18 -1.35 8.79
C LYS A 121 7.76 -1.45 10.19
N ILE A 122 7.34 -2.46 10.92
CA ILE A 122 7.88 -2.80 12.24
C ILE A 122 8.63 -4.12 12.13
N TYR A 123 9.82 -4.18 12.69
CA TYR A 123 10.57 -5.41 12.88
C TYR A 123 11.28 -5.39 14.22
N LYS A 124 11.04 -6.41 15.06
CA LYS A 124 11.52 -6.45 16.46
C LYS A 124 11.12 -5.17 17.22
N GLU A 125 12.08 -4.47 17.78
CA GLU A 125 11.88 -3.25 18.57
C GLU A 125 12.03 -1.95 17.76
N ASN A 126 12.08 -2.04 16.42
CA ASN A 126 12.32 -0.92 15.53
C ASN A 126 11.18 -0.75 14.52
N PHE A 127 11.03 0.47 14.02
CA PHE A 127 10.19 0.76 12.87
C PHE A 127 10.94 1.55 11.80
N PHE A 128 10.50 1.40 10.56
CA PHE A 128 11.16 1.91 9.36
C PHE A 128 10.18 2.72 8.53
N VAL A 129 10.66 3.85 7.99
CA VAL A 129 9.86 4.77 7.21
C VAL A 129 10.76 5.59 6.30
N ILE A 130 10.25 6.07 5.15
CA ILE A 130 10.95 7.00 4.28
C ILE A 130 10.24 8.35 4.33
N ASP A 131 11.04 9.41 4.39
CA ASP A 131 10.53 10.78 4.33
C ASP A 131 10.57 11.36 2.90
N TYR A 132 10.07 12.59 2.76
CA TYR A 132 10.04 13.30 1.47
C TYR A 132 11.43 13.67 0.94
N GLU A 133 12.48 13.64 1.76
CA GLU A 133 13.87 13.82 1.33
C GLU A 133 14.52 12.54 0.78
N ASN A 134 13.74 11.45 0.61
CA ASN A 134 14.21 10.11 0.26
C ASN A 134 15.17 9.50 1.28
N ILE A 135 15.05 9.88 2.55
CA ILE A 135 15.85 9.31 3.64
C ILE A 135 15.06 8.14 4.24
N LEU A 136 15.61 6.94 4.15
CA LEU A 136 15.12 5.79 4.90
C LEU A 136 15.65 5.87 6.32
N ARG A 137 14.75 5.81 7.30
CA ARG A 137 15.03 5.96 8.71
C ARG A 137 14.59 4.76 9.52
N CYS A 138 15.40 4.40 10.48
CA CYS A 138 15.13 3.41 11.51
C CYS A 138 14.98 4.11 12.85
N TYR A 139 13.88 3.87 13.52
CA TYR A 139 13.59 4.42 14.85
C TYR A 139 13.30 3.32 15.86
N SER A 140 13.63 3.57 17.11
CA SER A 140 13.23 2.75 18.25
C SER A 140 11.72 2.88 18.53
N ILE A 141 11.02 1.77 18.69
CA ILE A 141 9.59 1.77 19.10
C ILE A 141 9.42 2.30 20.51
N LYS A 142 10.42 2.10 21.37
CA LYS A 142 10.36 2.43 22.79
C LYS A 142 10.20 3.93 23.06
N ASP A 143 10.94 4.77 22.32
CA ASP A 143 11.07 6.20 22.58
C ASP A 143 11.10 7.09 21.33
N GLY A 144 11.03 6.50 20.13
CA GLY A 144 11.07 7.20 18.86
C GLY A 144 12.43 7.77 18.47
N LYS A 145 13.51 7.40 19.15
CA LYS A 145 14.86 7.88 18.77
C LYS A 145 15.34 7.23 17.50
N GLU A 146 15.96 8.03 16.64
CA GLU A 146 16.61 7.53 15.43
C GLU A 146 17.81 6.66 15.82
N ILE A 147 17.88 5.47 15.22
CA ILE A 147 18.98 4.51 15.40
C ILE A 147 19.97 4.65 14.27
N TRP A 148 19.47 4.68 13.04
CA TRP A 148 20.24 4.95 11.84
C TRP A 148 19.35 5.54 10.74
N SER A 149 19.99 6.21 9.79
CA SER A 149 19.35 6.67 8.57
C SER A 149 20.28 6.53 7.38
N ILE A 150 19.71 6.37 6.19
CA ILE A 150 20.46 6.35 4.93
C ILE A 150 19.80 7.29 3.94
N GLU A 151 20.58 8.23 3.42
CA GLU A 151 20.17 9.09 2.32
C GLU A 151 20.28 8.31 1.01
N THR A 152 19.24 8.39 0.18
CA THR A 152 19.32 7.95 -1.21
C THR A 152 19.45 9.16 -2.12
N GLU A 153 19.51 8.94 -3.43
CA GLU A 153 19.72 10.02 -4.36
C GLU A 153 18.70 11.16 -4.18
N LYS A 154 19.21 12.38 -4.01
CA LYS A 154 18.37 13.58 -3.83
C LYS A 154 17.75 13.96 -5.17
N SER A 155 16.42 14.01 -5.22
CA SER A 155 15.68 14.53 -6.36
C SER A 155 14.91 15.78 -5.95
N PHE A 156 14.98 16.83 -6.78
CA PHE A 156 14.11 18.02 -6.65
C PHE A 156 12.65 17.66 -6.96
N ILE A 157 12.43 16.57 -7.70
CA ILE A 157 11.13 16.12 -8.13
C ILE A 157 10.71 14.95 -7.23
N ARG A 158 9.58 15.09 -6.55
CA ARG A 158 9.09 14.12 -5.58
C ARG A 158 7.77 13.54 -6.01
N THR A 159 7.67 12.22 -6.00
CA THR A 159 6.40 11.56 -6.26
C THR A 159 5.41 11.83 -5.14
N GLN A 160 4.15 12.07 -5.52
CA GLN A 160 3.06 12.15 -4.54
C GLN A 160 2.55 10.78 -4.11
N LYS A 161 2.97 9.73 -4.83
CA LYS A 161 2.61 8.37 -4.46
C LYS A 161 3.42 7.93 -3.24
N LYS A 162 2.73 7.27 -2.32
CA LYS A 162 3.34 6.68 -1.13
C LYS A 162 4.39 5.64 -1.53
N LEU A 163 5.59 5.76 -0.98
CA LEU A 163 6.71 4.84 -1.18
C LEU A 163 6.47 3.51 -0.47
N SER A 164 7.02 2.46 -1.01
CA SER A 164 6.84 1.10 -0.53
C SER A 164 8.08 0.58 0.21
N LEU A 165 7.84 -0.18 1.25
CA LEU A 165 8.83 -0.86 2.07
C LEU A 165 8.49 -2.33 2.21
N VAL A 166 9.48 -3.19 2.15
CA VAL A 166 9.39 -4.63 2.43
C VAL A 166 10.49 -5.01 3.42
N VAL A 167 10.15 -5.81 4.41
CA VAL A 167 11.09 -6.42 5.37
C VAL A 167 11.14 -7.91 5.09
N ILE A 168 12.32 -8.42 4.73
CA ILE A 168 12.52 -9.83 4.41
C ILE A 168 14.00 -10.21 4.63
N ASP A 169 14.26 -11.37 5.21
CA ASP A 169 15.58 -12.00 5.35
C ASP A 169 16.70 -11.06 5.88
N GLY A 170 16.37 -10.29 6.92
CA GLY A 170 17.32 -9.37 7.55
C GLY A 170 17.64 -8.12 6.74
N GLN A 171 16.86 -7.83 5.71
CA GLN A 171 17.00 -6.62 4.90
C GLN A 171 15.69 -5.84 4.76
N ILE A 172 15.83 -4.56 4.46
CA ILE A 172 14.74 -3.69 4.06
C ILE A 172 14.91 -3.36 2.59
N ILE A 173 13.90 -3.69 1.79
CA ILE A 173 13.85 -3.34 0.38
C ILE A 173 12.86 -2.20 0.22
N PHE A 174 13.25 -1.15 -0.48
CA PHE A 174 12.44 0.06 -0.62
C PHE A 174 12.62 0.69 -2.00
N ASN A 175 11.65 1.50 -2.40
CA ASN A 175 11.79 2.38 -3.54
C ASN A 175 11.86 3.85 -3.10
N ASN A 176 12.55 4.67 -3.87
CA ASN A 176 12.61 6.11 -3.68
C ASN A 176 11.68 6.86 -4.65
N SER A 177 11.63 8.19 -4.55
CA SER A 177 10.72 9.01 -5.36
C SER A 177 11.09 9.12 -6.83
N ILE A 178 12.29 8.73 -7.23
CA ILE A 178 12.71 8.65 -8.63
C ILE A 178 12.51 7.25 -9.24
N GLY A 179 12.07 6.29 -8.42
CA GLY A 179 11.76 4.94 -8.86
C GLY A 179 12.87 3.93 -8.67
N ASP A 180 14.04 4.29 -8.15
CA ASP A 180 15.11 3.35 -7.83
C ASP A 180 14.68 2.42 -6.70
N ILE A 181 15.21 1.21 -6.73
CA ILE A 181 14.99 0.20 -5.70
C ILE A 181 16.30 -0.04 -4.98
N GLY A 182 16.27 0.04 -3.65
CA GLY A 182 17.41 -0.23 -2.79
C GLY A 182 17.13 -1.32 -1.77
N ALA A 183 18.18 -2.00 -1.32
CA ALA A 183 18.15 -2.90 -0.18
C ALA A 183 19.24 -2.51 0.82
N VAL A 184 18.88 -2.50 2.09
CA VAL A 184 19.80 -2.20 3.19
C VAL A 184 19.73 -3.31 4.24
N ASN A 185 20.82 -3.51 4.96
CA ASN A 185 20.84 -4.38 6.12
C ASN A 185 19.94 -3.78 7.22
N ILE A 186 19.03 -4.57 7.78
CA ILE A 186 17.99 -4.09 8.70
C ILE A 186 18.55 -3.58 10.04
N ASP A 187 19.65 -4.16 10.51
CA ASP A 187 20.21 -3.83 11.82
C ASP A 187 21.18 -2.62 11.73
N SER A 188 21.98 -2.53 10.66
CA SER A 188 23.02 -1.48 10.50
C SER A 188 22.63 -0.31 9.59
N GLY A 189 21.63 -0.46 8.72
CA GLY A 189 21.30 0.51 7.67
C GLY A 189 22.28 0.53 6.49
N ASN A 190 23.30 -0.32 6.48
CA ASN A 190 24.28 -0.36 5.39
C ASN A 190 23.63 -0.81 4.08
N LEU A 191 23.94 -0.09 3.00
CA LEU A 191 23.48 -0.42 1.65
C LEU A 191 24.02 -1.80 1.23
N ILE A 192 23.14 -2.67 0.78
CA ILE A 192 23.48 -3.98 0.22
C ILE A 192 23.56 -3.87 -1.31
N TRP A 193 22.52 -3.33 -1.93
CA TRP A 193 22.47 -3.05 -3.36
C TRP A 193 21.48 -1.91 -3.67
N GLN A 194 21.65 -1.28 -4.82
CA GLN A 194 20.73 -0.29 -5.39
C GLN A 194 20.62 -0.51 -6.88
N THR A 195 19.40 -0.53 -7.41
CA THR A 195 19.13 -0.70 -8.82
C THR A 195 18.36 0.50 -9.35
N PRO A 196 18.96 1.30 -10.23
CA PRO A 196 18.26 2.36 -10.93
C PRO A 196 17.26 1.72 -11.93
N THR A 197 16.02 2.19 -11.90
CA THR A 197 14.97 1.71 -12.83
C THR A 197 14.67 2.75 -13.93
N GLN A 198 15.19 3.98 -13.80
CA GLN A 198 15.03 5.05 -14.77
C GLN A 198 16.36 5.37 -15.43
N SER A 199 16.34 5.66 -16.73
CA SER A 199 17.51 6.23 -17.40
C SER A 199 17.67 7.69 -17.00
N SER A 200 18.91 8.13 -16.76
CA SER A 200 19.26 9.49 -16.33
C SER A 200 18.75 10.63 -17.23
N ALA A 201 18.35 10.33 -18.46
CA ALA A 201 17.81 11.30 -19.42
C ALA A 201 16.36 11.74 -19.17
N ILE A 202 15.66 11.21 -18.13
CA ILE A 202 14.20 11.37 -17.99
C ILE A 202 13.82 11.96 -16.62
N TYR A 203 14.67 12.78 -16.01
CA TYR A 203 14.34 13.44 -14.73
C TYR A 203 13.08 14.34 -14.82
N GLU A 204 12.79 14.95 -15.98
CA GLU A 204 11.61 15.80 -16.18
C GLU A 204 10.30 15.01 -16.03
N ASP A 205 10.31 13.71 -16.31
CA ASP A 205 9.15 12.84 -16.21
C ASP A 205 8.98 12.18 -14.82
N ALA A 206 9.93 12.32 -13.91
CA ALA A 206 9.89 11.66 -12.60
C ALA A 206 8.71 12.12 -11.73
N PHE A 207 8.27 13.37 -11.88
CA PHE A 207 7.09 13.90 -11.17
C PHE A 207 5.79 13.12 -11.49
N LEU A 208 5.68 12.61 -12.72
CA LEU A 208 4.52 11.84 -13.16
C LEU A 208 4.69 10.34 -12.91
N LEU A 209 5.85 9.91 -12.43
CA LEU A 209 6.10 8.51 -12.16
C LEU A 209 5.22 8.01 -11.00
N LYS A 210 4.48 6.94 -11.28
CA LYS A 210 3.71 6.20 -10.29
C LYS A 210 4.16 4.76 -10.31
N THR A 211 4.58 4.29 -9.15
CA THR A 211 5.10 2.94 -8.97
C THR A 211 4.09 2.06 -8.24
N SER A 212 4.17 0.74 -8.41
CA SER A 212 3.44 -0.19 -7.56
C SER A 212 4.07 -0.25 -6.16
N ASP A 213 3.37 -0.83 -5.19
CA ASP A 213 4.04 -1.33 -4.00
C ASP A 213 4.99 -2.46 -4.41
N LEU A 214 6.15 -2.51 -3.76
CA LEU A 214 7.09 -3.63 -3.87
C LEU A 214 6.49 -4.90 -3.27
N ILE A 215 6.76 -6.02 -3.89
CA ILE A 215 6.48 -7.34 -3.35
C ILE A 215 7.79 -8.11 -3.33
N ALA A 216 8.10 -8.77 -2.24
CA ALA A 216 9.24 -9.65 -2.16
C ALA A 216 8.80 -11.06 -1.78
N ASP A 217 9.52 -12.01 -2.32
CA ASP A 217 9.46 -13.43 -1.99
C ASP A 217 10.91 -13.94 -1.95
N ASN A 218 11.14 -15.12 -1.43
CA ASN A 218 12.46 -15.69 -1.09
C ASN A 218 13.60 -15.40 -2.08
N ASP A 219 13.30 -15.22 -3.35
CA ASP A 219 14.29 -15.08 -4.43
C ASP A 219 14.09 -13.84 -5.32
N VAL A 220 12.92 -13.19 -5.27
CA VAL A 220 12.62 -12.09 -6.18
C VAL A 220 11.98 -10.88 -5.49
N VAL A 221 12.21 -9.71 -6.07
CA VAL A 221 11.47 -8.48 -5.82
C VAL A 221 10.71 -8.11 -7.09
N LEU A 222 9.41 -7.86 -6.96
CA LEU A 222 8.53 -7.47 -8.06
C LEU A 222 8.13 -6.01 -7.92
N PHE A 223 8.18 -5.28 -9.02
CA PHE A 223 7.94 -3.85 -9.08
C PHE A 223 7.44 -3.43 -10.46
N SER A 224 6.45 -2.57 -10.52
CA SER A 224 5.92 -2.02 -11.78
C SER A 224 5.68 -0.51 -11.69
N ASN A 225 5.52 0.12 -12.85
CA ASN A 225 5.26 1.55 -12.95
C ASN A 225 4.29 1.90 -14.09
N ASN A 226 3.91 3.18 -14.17
CA ASN A 226 3.02 3.70 -15.20
C ASN A 226 3.73 4.05 -16.54
N LYS A 227 4.99 3.63 -16.72
CA LYS A 227 5.77 3.77 -17.96
C LYS A 227 5.86 2.45 -18.73
N ASN A 228 4.91 1.55 -18.55
CA ASN A 228 4.88 0.22 -19.16
C ASN A 228 6.07 -0.66 -18.75
N GLU A 229 6.49 -0.61 -17.51
CA GLU A 229 7.60 -1.39 -17.02
C GLU A 229 7.19 -2.22 -15.82
N PHE A 230 7.46 -3.51 -15.90
CA PHE A 230 7.32 -4.46 -14.82
C PHE A 230 8.60 -5.26 -14.69
N PHE A 231 9.23 -5.18 -13.54
CA PHE A 231 10.52 -5.76 -13.23
C PHE A 231 10.39 -6.93 -12.26
N SER A 232 11.22 -7.95 -12.47
CA SER A 232 11.64 -8.88 -11.44
C SER A 232 13.12 -8.69 -11.21
N LEU A 233 13.51 -8.50 -9.94
CA LEU A 233 14.89 -8.39 -9.53
C LEU A 233 15.25 -9.56 -8.63
N ASP A 234 16.51 -9.99 -8.68
CA ASP A 234 17.09 -10.92 -7.71
C ASP A 234 17.16 -10.22 -6.34
N ILE A 235 16.62 -10.85 -5.31
CA ILE A 235 16.48 -10.23 -3.98
C ILE A 235 17.81 -9.97 -3.29
N ARG A 236 18.88 -10.73 -3.61
CA ARG A 236 20.19 -10.65 -2.97
C ARG A 236 21.10 -9.65 -3.63
N THR A 237 20.99 -9.52 -4.96
CA THR A 237 21.92 -8.71 -5.77
C THR A 237 21.30 -7.46 -6.36
N GLY A 238 19.98 -7.37 -6.41
CA GLY A 238 19.27 -6.31 -7.12
C GLY A 238 19.32 -6.40 -8.65
N ASN A 239 19.97 -7.43 -9.21
CA ASN A 239 20.04 -7.59 -10.65
C ASN A 239 18.66 -7.85 -11.26
N ILE A 240 18.39 -7.27 -12.43
CA ILE A 240 17.14 -7.48 -13.15
C ILE A 240 17.15 -8.89 -13.75
N ASN A 241 16.23 -9.75 -13.26
CA ASN A 241 16.01 -11.06 -13.84
C ASN A 241 15.31 -10.97 -15.19
N TRP A 242 14.24 -10.15 -15.24
CA TRP A 242 13.50 -9.87 -16.47
C TRP A 242 12.72 -8.56 -16.33
N LYS A 243 12.31 -8.04 -17.50
CA LYS A 243 11.45 -6.86 -17.65
C LYS A 243 10.34 -7.15 -18.65
N GLN A 244 9.10 -6.79 -18.31
CA GLN A 244 7.93 -6.90 -19.17
C GLN A 244 7.26 -5.55 -19.42
N LYS A 245 6.60 -5.42 -20.57
CA LYS A 245 5.83 -4.20 -20.92
C LYS A 245 4.42 -4.28 -20.33
N ILE A 246 4.28 -3.94 -19.05
CA ILE A 246 3.00 -3.92 -18.33
C ILE A 246 2.85 -2.56 -17.65
N ASN A 247 1.82 -1.81 -18.03
CA ASN A 247 1.46 -0.54 -17.41
C ASN A 247 0.63 -0.81 -16.14
N SER A 248 1.28 -0.86 -14.99
CA SER A 248 0.57 -1.05 -13.72
C SER A 248 1.19 -0.24 -12.59
N THR A 249 0.36 0.35 -11.76
CA THR A 249 0.74 0.97 -10.49
C THR A 249 0.14 0.23 -9.31
N LEU A 250 -0.43 -0.94 -9.56
CA LEU A 250 -1.07 -1.75 -8.54
C LEU A 250 -0.10 -2.79 -8.00
N ARG A 251 -0.28 -3.11 -6.74
CA ARG A 251 0.41 -4.23 -6.10
C ARG A 251 0.03 -5.53 -6.81
N SER A 252 1.01 -6.25 -7.35
CA SER A 252 0.82 -7.60 -7.88
C SER A 252 0.63 -8.61 -6.73
N THR A 253 0.26 -9.83 -7.06
CA THR A 253 0.18 -10.93 -6.09
C THR A 253 0.90 -12.14 -6.64
N LEU A 254 1.82 -12.68 -5.86
CA LEU A 254 2.59 -13.87 -6.19
C LEU A 254 1.98 -15.10 -5.54
N VAL A 255 1.79 -16.15 -6.32
CA VAL A 255 1.33 -17.47 -5.87
C VAL A 255 2.15 -18.54 -6.57
N ASP A 256 2.98 -19.23 -5.81
CA ASP A 256 3.91 -20.25 -6.31
C ASP A 256 4.77 -19.68 -7.45
N ASN A 257 4.61 -20.15 -8.67
CA ASN A 257 5.34 -19.68 -9.85
C ASN A 257 4.53 -18.69 -10.73
N LEU A 258 3.41 -18.17 -10.24
CA LEU A 258 2.51 -17.29 -10.99
C LEU A 258 2.42 -15.90 -10.35
N ILE A 259 2.54 -14.87 -11.16
CA ILE A 259 2.35 -13.48 -10.77
C ILE A 259 1.04 -12.98 -11.40
N PHE A 260 0.15 -12.51 -10.54
CA PHE A 260 -1.11 -11.88 -10.93
C PHE A 260 -0.94 -10.37 -10.89
N SER A 261 -1.19 -9.71 -12.02
CA SER A 261 -1.12 -8.25 -12.15
C SER A 261 -2.38 -7.72 -12.84
N VAL A 262 -2.74 -6.48 -12.56
CA VAL A 262 -3.82 -5.79 -13.26
C VAL A 262 -3.27 -4.51 -13.86
N SER A 263 -3.38 -4.37 -15.19
CA SER A 263 -2.90 -3.17 -15.87
C SER A 263 -3.86 -1.99 -15.71
N MET A 264 -3.37 -0.77 -15.90
CA MET A 264 -4.17 0.47 -15.83
C MET A 264 -5.26 0.57 -16.90
N GLU A 265 -5.15 -0.25 -17.95
CA GLU A 265 -6.14 -0.40 -19.04
C GLU A 265 -7.24 -1.41 -18.68
N GLY A 266 -7.06 -2.18 -17.60
CA GLY A 266 -8.02 -3.19 -17.12
C GLY A 266 -7.80 -4.58 -17.73
N PHE A 267 -6.54 -4.98 -17.93
CA PHE A 267 -6.19 -6.36 -18.24
C PHE A 267 -5.73 -7.08 -16.98
N LEU A 268 -6.31 -8.25 -16.70
CA LEU A 268 -5.74 -9.22 -15.77
C LEU A 268 -4.66 -10.00 -16.51
N ILE A 269 -3.43 -9.89 -16.02
CA ILE A 269 -2.24 -10.50 -16.62
C ILE A 269 -1.67 -11.52 -15.65
N ILE A 270 -1.43 -12.73 -16.13
CA ILE A 270 -0.76 -13.79 -15.39
C ILE A 270 0.59 -14.03 -16.05
N THR A 271 1.64 -13.88 -15.28
CA THR A 271 3.04 -13.97 -15.72
C THR A 271 3.74 -15.11 -14.96
N GLU A 272 4.60 -15.84 -15.63
CA GLU A 272 5.47 -16.85 -15.04
C GLU A 272 6.61 -16.16 -14.27
N LYS A 273 6.86 -16.56 -13.02
CA LYS A 273 7.79 -15.90 -12.09
C LYS A 273 9.23 -15.86 -12.58
N ARG A 274 9.73 -16.96 -13.13
CA ARG A 274 11.15 -17.11 -13.47
C ARG A 274 11.51 -16.42 -14.77
N SER A 275 10.70 -16.63 -15.82
CA SER A 275 10.98 -16.13 -17.17
C SER A 275 10.34 -14.77 -17.46
N GLY A 276 9.33 -14.36 -16.70
CA GLY A 276 8.50 -13.22 -17.01
C GLY A 276 7.55 -13.46 -18.19
N ALA A 277 7.43 -14.68 -18.71
CA ALA A 277 6.54 -14.99 -19.84
C ALA A 277 5.07 -14.74 -19.46
N ILE A 278 4.34 -14.01 -20.30
CA ILE A 278 2.91 -13.79 -20.11
C ILE A 278 2.17 -15.07 -20.53
N ILE A 279 1.57 -15.74 -19.52
CA ILE A 279 0.79 -16.95 -19.72
C ILE A 279 -0.61 -16.60 -20.23
N ARG A 280 -1.21 -15.53 -19.67
CA ARG A 280 -2.55 -15.11 -20.03
C ARG A 280 -2.74 -13.61 -19.80
N ALA A 281 -3.41 -12.95 -20.74
CA ALA A 281 -3.91 -11.59 -20.59
C ALA A 281 -5.41 -11.57 -20.91
N THR A 282 -6.22 -11.12 -19.96
CA THR A 282 -7.69 -11.11 -20.11
C THR A 282 -8.21 -9.69 -19.93
N ASP A 283 -8.91 -9.15 -20.90
CA ASP A 283 -9.59 -7.85 -20.81
C ASP A 283 -10.79 -7.94 -19.87
N ILE A 284 -10.61 -7.55 -18.60
CA ILE A 284 -11.66 -7.56 -17.57
C ILE A 284 -12.54 -6.31 -17.63
N PHE A 285 -12.13 -5.27 -18.36
CA PHE A 285 -12.94 -4.07 -18.56
C PHE A 285 -13.83 -4.12 -19.80
N LYS A 286 -13.79 -5.20 -20.59
CA LYS A 286 -14.69 -5.40 -21.74
C LYS A 286 -16.18 -5.35 -21.38
N VAL A 287 -16.51 -5.57 -20.10
CA VAL A 287 -17.88 -5.48 -19.55
C VAL A 287 -18.41 -4.05 -19.49
N PHE A 288 -17.55 -3.05 -19.59
CA PHE A 288 -17.94 -1.63 -19.63
C PHE A 288 -18.06 -1.10 -21.06
N LYS A 289 -18.96 -0.15 -21.27
CA LYS A 289 -19.11 0.55 -22.57
C LYS A 289 -17.80 1.29 -22.93
N PRO A 290 -17.40 1.36 -24.23
CA PRO A 290 -16.13 1.97 -24.66
C PRO A 290 -15.86 3.36 -24.09
N LYS A 291 -16.84 4.25 -24.07
CA LYS A 291 -16.73 5.61 -23.48
C LYS A 291 -16.49 5.63 -21.96
N GLN A 292 -16.83 4.55 -21.25
CA GLN A 292 -16.62 4.43 -19.82
C GLN A 292 -15.25 3.82 -19.49
N ARG A 293 -14.77 2.90 -20.32
CA ARG A 293 -13.50 2.17 -20.12
C ARG A 293 -12.32 3.12 -19.94
N SER A 294 -12.21 4.17 -20.77
CA SER A 294 -11.11 5.14 -20.68
C SER A 294 -11.08 5.94 -19.39
N LYS A 295 -12.23 6.08 -18.72
CA LYS A 295 -12.39 6.85 -17.49
C LYS A 295 -12.25 6.00 -16.22
N ILE A 296 -12.52 4.69 -16.30
CA ILE A 296 -12.43 3.77 -15.17
C ILE A 296 -10.98 3.34 -15.01
N LYS A 297 -10.44 3.51 -13.80
CA LYS A 297 -9.10 3.02 -13.45
C LYS A 297 -9.21 1.98 -12.34
N PRO A 298 -8.44 0.89 -12.41
CA PRO A 298 -8.32 -0.03 -11.28
C PRO A 298 -7.59 0.68 -10.15
N ILE A 299 -7.98 0.39 -8.91
CA ILE A 299 -7.38 1.00 -7.71
C ILE A 299 -6.54 0.00 -6.94
N GLY A 300 -6.96 -1.25 -6.91
CA GLY A 300 -6.24 -2.34 -6.27
C GLY A 300 -7.09 -3.59 -6.22
N PHE A 301 -6.44 -4.71 -6.00
CA PHE A 301 -7.10 -6.00 -5.93
C PHE A 301 -6.51 -6.88 -4.83
N ILE A 302 -7.23 -7.92 -4.50
CA ILE A 302 -6.78 -9.05 -3.69
C ILE A 302 -7.11 -10.35 -4.42
N LEU A 303 -6.25 -11.33 -4.23
CA LEU A 303 -6.42 -12.67 -4.77
C LEU A 303 -6.90 -13.60 -3.65
N GLY A 304 -8.15 -14.05 -3.77
CA GLY A 304 -8.72 -15.10 -2.95
C GLY A 304 -8.46 -16.49 -3.54
N SER A 305 -9.03 -17.53 -2.92
CA SER A 305 -8.83 -18.92 -3.34
C SER A 305 -9.43 -19.24 -4.72
N LYS A 306 -10.56 -18.64 -5.09
CA LYS A 306 -11.24 -18.87 -6.37
C LYS A 306 -11.41 -17.59 -7.20
N ASN A 307 -11.44 -16.43 -6.56
CA ASN A 307 -11.79 -15.17 -7.19
C ASN A 307 -10.77 -14.07 -6.89
N ILE A 308 -10.67 -13.12 -7.81
CA ILE A 308 -9.99 -11.85 -7.64
C ILE A 308 -11.07 -10.80 -7.37
N TYR A 309 -10.80 -9.94 -6.39
CA TYR A 309 -11.68 -8.85 -5.98
C TYR A 309 -10.98 -7.53 -6.28
N LEU A 310 -11.44 -6.84 -7.34
CA LEU A 310 -10.85 -5.62 -7.87
C LEU A 310 -11.72 -4.41 -7.58
N THR A 311 -11.16 -3.36 -7.01
CA THR A 311 -11.83 -2.07 -6.83
C THR A 311 -11.48 -1.09 -7.94
N THR A 312 -12.40 -0.15 -8.22
CA THR A 312 -12.22 0.85 -9.29
C THR A 312 -12.40 2.28 -8.80
N SER A 313 -11.88 3.23 -9.59
CA SER A 313 -11.99 4.68 -9.35
C SER A 313 -13.44 5.21 -9.36
N HIS A 314 -14.38 4.42 -9.87
CA HIS A 314 -15.80 4.74 -9.94
C HIS A 314 -16.64 3.97 -8.90
N GLY A 315 -15.98 3.51 -7.82
CA GLY A 315 -16.66 2.91 -6.67
C GLY A 315 -17.28 1.54 -6.96
N ARG A 316 -16.67 0.75 -7.85
CA ARG A 316 -17.14 -0.62 -8.13
C ARG A 316 -16.19 -1.65 -7.53
N LEU A 317 -16.75 -2.72 -7.01
CA LEU A 317 -16.06 -3.97 -6.68
C LEU A 317 -16.40 -4.97 -7.77
N ILE A 318 -15.39 -5.48 -8.44
CA ILE A 318 -15.52 -6.46 -9.53
C ILE A 318 -15.00 -7.79 -9.00
N THR A 319 -15.81 -8.83 -9.09
CA THR A 319 -15.41 -10.20 -8.79
C THR A 319 -15.06 -10.91 -10.08
N ILE A 320 -13.89 -11.51 -10.15
CA ILE A 320 -13.31 -12.13 -11.36
C ILE A 320 -12.87 -13.54 -11.02
N ALA A 321 -13.28 -14.52 -11.81
CA ALA A 321 -12.83 -15.91 -11.64
C ALA A 321 -11.34 -16.04 -11.94
N VAL A 322 -10.56 -16.62 -11.03
CA VAL A 322 -9.12 -16.86 -11.22
C VAL A 322 -8.87 -17.81 -12.40
N LYS A 323 -9.72 -18.85 -12.54
CA LYS A 323 -9.56 -19.92 -13.53
C LYS A 323 -9.46 -19.39 -14.98
N ASN A 324 -10.32 -18.47 -15.37
CA ASN A 324 -10.46 -18.03 -16.77
C ASN A 324 -10.43 -16.49 -16.94
N GLY A 325 -10.43 -15.70 -15.86
CA GLY A 325 -10.47 -14.24 -15.90
C GLY A 325 -11.87 -13.67 -16.23
N GLU A 326 -12.92 -14.48 -16.13
CA GLU A 326 -14.29 -14.06 -16.38
C GLU A 326 -14.78 -13.15 -15.25
N VAL A 327 -15.47 -12.07 -15.62
CA VAL A 327 -16.12 -11.16 -14.66
C VAL A 327 -17.44 -11.80 -14.21
N LEU A 328 -17.51 -12.19 -12.95
CA LEU A 328 -18.67 -12.85 -12.33
C LEU A 328 -19.70 -11.85 -11.85
N SER A 329 -19.26 -10.74 -11.26
CA SER A 329 -20.17 -9.71 -10.76
C SER A 329 -19.52 -8.33 -10.70
N ILE A 330 -20.35 -7.28 -10.72
CA ILE A 330 -19.97 -5.89 -10.52
C ILE A 330 -20.88 -5.28 -9.47
N GLN A 331 -20.37 -5.05 -8.27
CA GLN A 331 -21.12 -4.46 -7.17
C GLN A 331 -20.79 -2.97 -7.03
N LYS A 332 -21.84 -2.13 -6.91
CA LYS A 332 -21.67 -0.71 -6.63
C LYS A 332 -21.46 -0.51 -5.13
N ILE A 333 -20.29 0.02 -4.75
CA ILE A 333 -19.93 0.35 -3.36
C ILE A 333 -20.12 1.84 -3.09
N ASP A 334 -19.71 2.69 -4.04
CA ASP A 334 -19.84 4.14 -3.96
C ASP A 334 -20.02 4.78 -5.35
N ASN A 335 -20.19 6.10 -5.41
CA ASN A 335 -20.22 6.88 -6.65
C ASN A 335 -18.85 7.47 -7.02
N SER A 336 -17.88 7.41 -6.10
CA SER A 336 -16.55 7.99 -6.21
C SER A 336 -15.46 6.94 -5.99
N LYS A 337 -14.20 7.34 -6.02
CA LYS A 337 -13.04 6.49 -5.73
C LYS A 337 -13.22 5.82 -4.37
N ILE A 338 -12.89 4.54 -4.33
CA ILE A 338 -12.77 3.73 -3.12
C ILE A 338 -11.33 3.21 -3.00
N SER A 339 -10.96 2.73 -1.81
CA SER A 339 -9.64 2.14 -1.60
C SER A 339 -9.48 0.79 -2.32
N ARG A 340 -8.25 0.27 -2.36
CA ARG A 340 -8.03 -1.15 -2.57
C ARG A 340 -8.81 -1.95 -1.52
N PRO A 341 -9.15 -3.22 -1.81
CA PRO A 341 -9.77 -4.07 -0.79
C PRO A 341 -8.74 -4.51 0.24
N PHE A 342 -9.20 -4.66 1.48
CA PHE A 342 -8.45 -5.23 2.59
C PHE A 342 -9.23 -6.42 3.13
N THR A 343 -8.54 -7.35 3.77
CA THR A 343 -9.19 -8.53 4.33
C THR A 343 -8.78 -8.80 5.76
N LEU A 344 -9.75 -9.24 6.54
CA LEU A 344 -9.53 -9.83 7.84
C LEU A 344 -10.49 -11.01 7.98
N LYS A 345 -9.97 -12.22 8.18
CA LYS A 345 -10.77 -13.45 8.19
C LYS A 345 -11.58 -13.55 6.88
N GLN A 346 -12.83 -13.97 6.91
CA GLN A 346 -13.72 -14.09 5.76
C GLN A 346 -14.51 -12.79 5.50
N ASN A 347 -13.85 -11.61 5.59
CA ASN A 347 -14.50 -10.33 5.30
C ASN A 347 -13.59 -9.45 4.43
N ILE A 348 -14.19 -8.74 3.49
CA ILE A 348 -13.55 -7.68 2.71
C ILE A 348 -13.93 -6.32 3.31
N TYR A 349 -12.94 -5.45 3.44
CA TYR A 349 -13.11 -4.08 3.90
C TYR A 349 -12.67 -3.11 2.81
N ILE A 350 -13.49 -2.11 2.54
CA ILE A 350 -13.23 -1.08 1.53
C ILE A 350 -13.42 0.29 2.18
N VAL A 351 -12.40 1.12 2.13
CA VAL A 351 -12.46 2.49 2.65
C VAL A 351 -13.01 3.42 1.58
N ARG A 352 -13.88 4.32 1.97
CA ARG A 352 -14.37 5.45 1.20
C ARG A 352 -14.14 6.75 1.97
N ASP A 353 -14.48 7.88 1.40
CA ASP A 353 -14.15 9.19 1.97
C ASP A 353 -14.74 9.47 3.37
N ASN A 354 -15.82 8.80 3.76
CA ASN A 354 -16.54 9.04 5.01
C ASN A 354 -16.87 7.75 5.79
N GLY A 355 -16.20 6.66 5.49
CA GLY A 355 -16.45 5.40 6.19
C GLY A 355 -15.75 4.20 5.57
N ILE A 356 -15.93 3.06 6.22
CA ILE A 356 -15.46 1.77 5.76
C ILE A 356 -16.67 0.87 5.55
N ILE A 357 -16.70 0.18 4.42
CA ILE A 357 -17.68 -0.86 4.10
C ILE A 357 -17.03 -2.20 4.42
N LYS A 358 -17.72 -3.03 5.17
CA LYS A 358 -17.40 -4.45 5.38
C LYS A 358 -18.39 -5.29 4.59
N LEU A 359 -17.86 -6.24 3.82
CA LEU A 359 -18.60 -7.26 3.06
C LEU A 359 -18.17 -8.65 3.56
N ASN A 360 -19.13 -9.57 3.73
CA ASN A 360 -18.90 -10.93 4.23
C ASN A 360 -19.69 -11.97 3.44
#